data_21befc9a0292dbfb38923084eef10e62
#
_entry.id   21befc9a0292dbfb38923084eef10e62
#
_cell.length_a   1.000
_cell.length_b   1.000
_cell.length_c   1.000
_cell.angle_alpha   90.00
_cell.angle_beta   90.00
_cell.angle_gamma   90.00
#
_symmetry.space_group_name_H-M   'P 1'
#
loop_
_entity.id
_entity.type
_entity.pdbx_description
1 polymer ?
#
loop_
_entity_poly.entity_id
_entity_poly.type
_entity_poly.pdbx_seq_one_letter_code
_entity_poly.pdbx_strand_id
1 'polypeptide(L)'
;MKKMGLCHLNSGVRYLYLPQKLLIVFHLMFCMCMITVAQQDESQIKFLMRQLDDADIAVRSKAAKKLGAFGHKAQIAIPLLIDSLNDESRYVRRNAAFALGRIGRNAGESVPALITALGDGDWTVRLNATSALGSIGGSAKAAVPFLIDAVDDVNWEVSVNAVKSLGQIGPAASIAVPVLGRALKSENEMIRSNAAMALSGIGKAAIPALIAALSDTNKIVRRTAAFSLSRIDKLPKETLLALTATLDDNDVSVRVSAAAALAKVDPSSRKKTMLILTEALNSKDEFTRGFANYSLKKIRELDALAIEKKVKSLILQLHNKDATIRYKAIVALGKMGQAASGAVKDLIKLLGDSDKRVSSGTFAVLKRIDSPEAVKAVNHYLENRKKPD
;
A
#
# COMPACT_ATOMS: atom_id res chain seq x y z
N MET A 1 36.98 -4.82 -38.70
CA MET A 1 37.21 -5.11 -37.29
C MET A 1 37.72 -3.84 -36.59
N LYS A 2 36.85 -3.03 -35.94
CA LYS A 2 37.26 -1.87 -35.15
C LYS A 2 37.27 -2.28 -33.68
N LYS A 3 38.41 -1.99 -33.03
CA LYS A 3 38.75 -2.36 -31.65
C LYS A 3 37.70 -1.91 -30.65
N MET A 4 37.30 -2.82 -29.76
CA MET A 4 36.55 -2.51 -28.53
C MET A 4 37.47 -1.72 -27.58
N GLY A 5 37.08 -0.50 -27.24
CA GLY A 5 37.79 0.31 -26.25
C GLY A 5 37.24 0.08 -24.85
N LEU A 6 38.11 -0.31 -23.93
CA LEU A 6 37.83 -0.37 -22.48
C LEU A 6 38.21 0.96 -21.88
N CYS A 7 37.26 1.63 -21.25
CA CYS A 7 37.53 2.79 -20.39
C CYS A 7 37.51 2.36 -18.93
N HIS A 8 38.60 2.54 -18.20
CA HIS A 8 38.70 2.25 -16.76
C HIS A 8 38.25 3.46 -15.96
N LEU A 9 37.16 3.34 -15.22
CA LEU A 9 36.82 4.23 -14.09
C LEU A 9 37.11 3.49 -12.78
N ASN A 10 37.68 4.22 -11.81
CA ASN A 10 38.33 3.78 -10.57
C ASN A 10 37.38 3.16 -9.50
N SER A 11 36.37 2.37 -9.92
CA SER A 11 35.37 1.77 -9.02
C SER A 11 35.12 0.27 -9.27
N GLY A 12 36.05 -0.45 -9.88
CA GLY A 12 35.99 -1.92 -9.98
C GLY A 12 34.84 -2.53 -10.81
N VAL A 13 33.96 -1.73 -11.41
CA VAL A 13 32.85 -2.19 -12.24
C VAL A 13 33.20 -1.97 -13.71
N ARG A 14 33.35 -3.06 -14.46
CA ARG A 14 33.59 -3.02 -15.90
C ARG A 14 32.25 -2.85 -16.63
N TYR A 15 32.02 -1.66 -17.20
CA TYR A 15 30.90 -1.44 -18.13
C TYR A 15 31.34 -1.76 -19.55
N LEU A 16 30.65 -2.70 -20.20
CA LEU A 16 30.77 -2.93 -21.65
C LEU A 16 30.04 -1.82 -22.40
N TYR A 17 30.79 -0.91 -23.02
CA TYR A 17 30.22 0.09 -23.91
C TYR A 17 29.87 -0.60 -25.24
N LEU A 18 28.58 -0.89 -25.44
CA LEU A 18 28.05 -1.31 -26.72
C LEU A 18 27.97 -0.07 -27.66
N PRO A 19 28.47 -0.15 -28.91
CA PRO A 19 28.33 0.96 -29.84
C PRO A 19 26.86 1.28 -30.09
N GLN A 20 26.53 2.57 -30.16
CA GLN A 20 25.15 3.08 -30.31
C GLN A 20 24.33 2.34 -31.40
N LYS A 21 24.96 1.98 -32.50
CA LYS A 21 24.31 1.19 -33.57
C LYS A 21 23.87 -0.21 -33.11
N LEU A 22 24.63 -0.84 -32.22
CA LEU A 22 24.29 -2.16 -31.65
C LEU A 22 23.12 -2.05 -30.68
N LEU A 23 23.09 -0.98 -29.87
CA LEU A 23 21.96 -0.67 -28.95
C LEU A 23 20.65 -0.45 -29.74
N ILE A 24 20.71 0.27 -30.86
CA ILE A 24 19.55 0.50 -31.75
C ILE A 24 19.07 -0.82 -32.37
N VAL A 25 19.98 -1.68 -32.84
CA VAL A 25 19.62 -3.00 -33.36
C VAL A 25 18.99 -3.88 -32.31
N PHE A 26 19.56 -3.94 -31.10
CA PHE A 26 18.95 -4.66 -29.96
C PHE A 26 17.57 -4.12 -29.61
N HIS A 27 17.39 -2.80 -29.59
CA HIS A 27 16.09 -2.18 -29.32
C HIS A 27 15.05 -2.51 -30.38
N LEU A 28 15.44 -2.46 -31.68
CA LEU A 28 14.57 -2.84 -32.78
C LEU A 28 14.23 -4.34 -32.78
N MET A 29 15.19 -5.21 -32.49
CA MET A 29 14.93 -6.65 -32.35
C MET A 29 14.01 -6.94 -31.15
N PHE A 30 14.21 -6.26 -30.03
CA PHE A 30 13.34 -6.37 -28.85
C PHE A 30 11.91 -5.89 -29.18
N CYS A 31 11.75 -4.73 -29.80
CA CYS A 31 10.47 -4.24 -30.29
C CYS A 31 9.78 -5.18 -31.28
N MET A 32 10.51 -5.72 -32.24
CA MET A 32 9.96 -6.72 -33.19
C MET A 32 9.53 -8.00 -32.46
N CYS A 33 10.33 -8.49 -31.52
CA CYS A 33 9.96 -9.65 -30.71
C CYS A 33 8.69 -9.39 -29.88
N MET A 34 8.54 -8.21 -29.27
CA MET A 34 7.33 -7.83 -28.51
C MET A 34 6.10 -7.73 -29.41
N ILE A 35 6.24 -7.20 -30.65
CA ILE A 35 5.15 -7.12 -31.63
C ILE A 35 4.72 -8.51 -32.09
N THR A 36 5.64 -9.40 -32.34
CA THR A 36 5.33 -10.79 -32.80
C THR A 36 4.63 -11.58 -31.66
N VAL A 37 5.07 -11.43 -30.41
CA VAL A 37 4.41 -12.06 -29.25
C VAL A 37 2.98 -11.52 -29.07
N ALA A 38 2.78 -10.20 -29.18
CA ALA A 38 1.46 -9.60 -29.06
C ALA A 38 0.48 -10.09 -30.18
N GLN A 39 0.96 -10.21 -31.42
CA GLN A 39 0.16 -10.74 -32.53
C GLN A 39 -0.18 -12.22 -32.34
N GLN A 40 0.74 -13.00 -31.78
CA GLN A 40 0.51 -14.41 -31.47
C GLN A 40 -0.54 -14.56 -30.38
N ASP A 41 -0.48 -13.75 -29.31
CA ASP A 41 -1.48 -13.72 -28.24
C ASP A 41 -2.88 -13.39 -28.80
N GLU A 42 -2.98 -12.36 -29.64
CA GLU A 42 -4.27 -11.95 -30.24
C GLU A 42 -4.85 -13.04 -31.14
N SER A 43 -4.05 -13.68 -31.98
CA SER A 43 -4.47 -14.80 -32.82
C SER A 43 -4.98 -15.97 -31.98
N GLN A 44 -4.26 -16.29 -30.90
CA GLN A 44 -4.66 -17.38 -29.99
C GLN A 44 -5.94 -17.04 -29.20
N ILE A 45 -6.12 -15.81 -28.78
CA ILE A 45 -7.36 -15.36 -28.12
C ILE A 45 -8.53 -15.49 -29.08
N LYS A 46 -8.43 -15.01 -30.32
CA LYS A 46 -9.48 -15.16 -31.34
C LYS A 46 -9.83 -16.62 -31.65
N PHE A 47 -8.83 -17.49 -31.67
CA PHE A 47 -9.04 -18.93 -31.82
C PHE A 47 -9.83 -19.51 -30.63
N LEU A 48 -9.44 -19.17 -29.40
CA LEU A 48 -10.15 -19.63 -28.19
C LEU A 48 -11.56 -19.07 -28.11
N MET A 49 -11.79 -17.84 -28.55
CA MET A 49 -13.16 -17.26 -28.61
C MET A 49 -14.09 -18.09 -29.48
N ARG A 50 -13.63 -18.59 -30.64
CA ARG A 50 -14.45 -19.50 -31.49
C ARG A 50 -14.74 -20.82 -30.80
N GLN A 51 -13.83 -21.31 -29.95
CA GLN A 51 -14.00 -22.55 -29.21
C GLN A 51 -14.99 -22.44 -28.04
N LEU A 52 -15.43 -21.22 -27.63
CA LEU A 52 -16.44 -21.06 -26.60
C LEU A 52 -17.83 -21.53 -27.02
N ASP A 53 -18.08 -21.67 -28.35
CA ASP A 53 -19.35 -22.14 -28.94
C ASP A 53 -19.21 -23.54 -29.53
N ASP A 54 -18.16 -24.30 -29.15
CA ASP A 54 -17.95 -25.66 -29.63
C ASP A 54 -19.02 -26.64 -29.06
N ALA A 55 -19.40 -27.65 -29.85
CA ALA A 55 -20.36 -28.66 -29.38
C ALA A 55 -19.83 -29.46 -28.17
N ASP A 56 -18.50 -29.67 -28.08
CA ASP A 56 -17.87 -30.41 -27.00
C ASP A 56 -17.67 -29.51 -25.76
N ILE A 57 -18.30 -29.93 -24.64
CA ILE A 57 -18.18 -29.28 -23.34
C ILE A 57 -16.72 -29.13 -22.91
N ALA A 58 -15.87 -30.12 -23.14
CA ALA A 58 -14.48 -30.09 -22.75
C ALA A 58 -13.70 -29.01 -23.52
N VAL A 59 -14.04 -28.81 -24.79
CA VAL A 59 -13.47 -27.76 -25.64
C VAL A 59 -13.90 -26.38 -25.13
N ARG A 60 -15.21 -26.14 -24.91
CA ARG A 60 -15.74 -24.89 -24.37
C ARG A 60 -15.11 -24.55 -23.02
N SER A 61 -15.09 -25.52 -22.11
CA SER A 61 -14.54 -25.36 -20.76
C SER A 61 -13.04 -25.01 -20.77
N LYS A 62 -12.26 -25.71 -21.64
CA LYS A 62 -10.82 -25.46 -21.80
C LYS A 62 -10.54 -24.10 -22.43
N ALA A 63 -11.36 -23.68 -23.39
CA ALA A 63 -11.27 -22.36 -24.02
C ALA A 63 -11.49 -21.25 -23.00
N ALA A 64 -12.57 -21.29 -22.22
CA ALA A 64 -12.85 -20.32 -21.16
C ALA A 64 -11.68 -20.23 -20.15
N LYS A 65 -11.18 -21.39 -19.68
CA LYS A 65 -10.05 -21.44 -18.75
C LYS A 65 -8.77 -20.79 -19.34
N LYS A 66 -8.46 -21.10 -20.61
CA LYS A 66 -7.28 -20.56 -21.28
C LYS A 66 -7.39 -19.05 -21.53
N LEU A 67 -8.60 -18.55 -21.88
CA LEU A 67 -8.82 -17.10 -21.98
C LEU A 67 -8.53 -16.40 -20.65
N GLY A 68 -8.90 -16.99 -19.52
CA GLY A 68 -8.54 -16.47 -18.21
C GLY A 68 -7.03 -16.41 -17.96
N ALA A 69 -6.24 -17.31 -18.54
CA ALA A 69 -4.78 -17.29 -18.42
C ALA A 69 -4.15 -16.06 -19.10
N PHE A 70 -4.78 -15.49 -20.14
CA PHE A 70 -4.34 -14.24 -20.78
C PHE A 70 -4.63 -12.99 -19.94
N GLY A 71 -5.47 -13.10 -18.90
CA GLY A 71 -5.82 -11.97 -18.04
C GLY A 71 -6.41 -10.81 -18.83
N HIS A 72 -5.96 -9.59 -18.55
CA HIS A 72 -6.47 -8.37 -19.21
C HIS A 72 -6.33 -8.35 -20.74
N LYS A 73 -5.40 -9.14 -21.32
CA LYS A 73 -5.26 -9.25 -22.79
C LYS A 73 -6.50 -9.87 -23.45
N ALA A 74 -7.24 -10.70 -22.72
CA ALA A 74 -8.46 -11.35 -23.22
C ALA A 74 -9.73 -10.49 -23.07
N GLN A 75 -9.63 -9.19 -22.85
CA GLN A 75 -10.81 -8.31 -22.69
C GLN A 75 -11.77 -8.36 -23.88
N ILE A 76 -11.28 -8.59 -25.09
CA ILE A 76 -12.12 -8.74 -26.30
C ILE A 76 -13.07 -9.95 -26.20
N ALA A 77 -12.78 -10.93 -25.35
CA ALA A 77 -13.62 -12.12 -25.16
C ALA A 77 -14.73 -11.93 -24.10
N ILE A 78 -14.82 -10.77 -23.43
CA ILE A 78 -15.79 -10.55 -22.35
C ILE A 78 -17.23 -10.85 -22.78
N PRO A 79 -17.74 -10.39 -23.93
CA PRO A 79 -19.13 -10.69 -24.32
C PRO A 79 -19.40 -12.21 -24.41
N LEU A 80 -18.51 -12.98 -25.04
CA LEU A 80 -18.65 -14.43 -25.16
C LEU A 80 -18.46 -15.16 -23.82
N LEU A 81 -17.63 -14.62 -22.91
CA LEU A 81 -17.52 -15.16 -21.56
C LEU A 81 -18.76 -14.87 -20.71
N ILE A 82 -19.45 -13.74 -20.96
CA ILE A 82 -20.77 -13.45 -20.35
C ILE A 82 -21.79 -14.48 -20.81
N ASP A 83 -21.86 -14.76 -22.10
CA ASP A 83 -22.75 -15.80 -22.64
C ASP A 83 -22.43 -17.18 -22.03
N SER A 84 -21.14 -17.50 -21.89
CA SER A 84 -20.66 -18.75 -21.27
C SER A 84 -21.03 -18.91 -19.78
N LEU A 85 -21.41 -17.84 -19.08
CA LEU A 85 -21.97 -17.95 -17.71
C LEU A 85 -23.35 -18.63 -17.67
N ASN A 86 -24.03 -18.73 -18.80
CA ASN A 86 -25.34 -19.42 -18.94
C ASN A 86 -25.22 -20.83 -19.57
N ASP A 87 -24.00 -21.33 -19.77
CA ASP A 87 -23.76 -22.65 -20.35
C ASP A 87 -24.42 -23.75 -19.49
N GLU A 88 -24.94 -24.80 -20.14
CA GLU A 88 -25.51 -25.98 -19.47
C GLU A 88 -24.51 -26.64 -18.51
N SER A 89 -23.21 -26.64 -18.88
CA SER A 89 -22.15 -27.27 -18.11
C SER A 89 -21.62 -26.35 -17.02
N ARG A 90 -21.70 -26.78 -15.75
CA ARG A 90 -21.06 -26.08 -14.63
C ARG A 90 -19.58 -25.81 -14.82
N TYR A 91 -18.86 -26.66 -15.56
CA TYR A 91 -17.44 -26.51 -15.82
C TYR A 91 -17.14 -25.30 -16.73
N VAL A 92 -18.04 -25.06 -17.71
CA VAL A 92 -17.94 -23.89 -18.59
C VAL A 92 -18.30 -22.65 -17.81
N ARG A 93 -19.45 -22.63 -17.10
CA ARG A 93 -19.86 -21.48 -16.28
C ARG A 93 -18.78 -21.08 -15.25
N ARG A 94 -18.23 -22.07 -14.53
CA ARG A 94 -17.14 -21.85 -13.57
C ARG A 94 -15.91 -21.20 -14.22
N ASN A 95 -15.47 -21.73 -15.37
CA ASN A 95 -14.28 -21.23 -16.04
C ASN A 95 -14.51 -19.88 -16.72
N ALA A 96 -15.75 -19.58 -17.15
CA ALA A 96 -16.14 -18.25 -17.62
C ALA A 96 -16.05 -17.21 -16.48
N ALA A 97 -16.65 -17.51 -15.32
CA ALA A 97 -16.51 -16.64 -14.14
C ALA A 97 -15.06 -16.45 -13.73
N PHE A 98 -14.24 -17.52 -13.73
CA PHE A 98 -12.81 -17.45 -13.48
C PHE A 98 -12.11 -16.52 -14.49
N ALA A 99 -12.40 -16.66 -15.78
CA ALA A 99 -11.78 -15.84 -16.83
C ALA A 99 -12.12 -14.36 -16.69
N LEU A 100 -13.38 -14.03 -16.43
CA LEU A 100 -13.82 -12.65 -16.16
C LEU A 100 -13.11 -12.06 -14.94
N GLY A 101 -12.93 -12.84 -13.88
CA GLY A 101 -12.15 -12.42 -12.70
C GLY A 101 -10.67 -12.20 -13.01
N ARG A 102 -10.07 -12.97 -13.92
CA ARG A 102 -8.68 -12.80 -14.36
C ARG A 102 -8.50 -11.60 -15.28
N ILE A 103 -9.51 -11.25 -16.08
CA ILE A 103 -9.54 -10.01 -16.86
C ILE A 103 -9.61 -8.81 -15.89
N GLY A 104 -10.34 -8.96 -14.78
CA GLY A 104 -10.34 -8.02 -13.66
C GLY A 104 -11.09 -6.73 -14.00
N ARG A 105 -10.50 -5.57 -13.68
CA ARG A 105 -11.15 -4.25 -13.77
C ARG A 105 -11.77 -3.92 -15.13
N ASN A 106 -11.25 -4.50 -16.20
CA ASN A 106 -11.77 -4.30 -17.56
C ASN A 106 -13.08 -5.07 -17.83
N ALA A 107 -13.44 -6.03 -16.94
CA ALA A 107 -14.65 -6.83 -17.09
C ALA A 107 -15.89 -6.21 -16.42
N GLY A 108 -15.95 -4.89 -16.26
CA GLY A 108 -17.06 -4.19 -15.59
C GLY A 108 -18.45 -4.48 -16.20
N GLU A 109 -18.53 -4.69 -17.51
CA GLU A 109 -19.79 -5.03 -18.20
C GLU A 109 -20.34 -6.43 -17.84
N SER A 110 -19.50 -7.32 -17.30
CA SER A 110 -19.93 -8.65 -16.85
C SER A 110 -20.60 -8.65 -15.46
N VAL A 111 -20.62 -7.52 -14.74
CA VAL A 111 -21.15 -7.43 -13.38
C VAL A 111 -22.58 -7.96 -13.27
N PRO A 112 -23.55 -7.61 -14.14
CA PRO A 112 -24.92 -8.15 -14.06
C PRO A 112 -24.98 -9.68 -14.18
N ALA A 113 -24.25 -10.25 -15.13
CA ALA A 113 -24.21 -11.70 -15.33
C ALA A 113 -23.51 -12.44 -14.17
N LEU A 114 -22.45 -11.85 -13.61
CA LEU A 114 -21.79 -12.38 -12.42
C LEU A 114 -22.68 -12.30 -11.17
N ILE A 115 -23.53 -11.30 -11.05
CA ILE A 115 -24.55 -11.21 -9.98
C ILE A 115 -25.50 -12.41 -10.10
N THR A 116 -26.01 -12.73 -11.31
CA THR A 116 -26.83 -13.90 -11.54
C THR A 116 -26.09 -15.19 -11.15
N ALA A 117 -24.81 -15.30 -11.50
CA ALA A 117 -23.98 -16.45 -11.18
C ALA A 117 -23.69 -16.62 -9.67
N LEU A 118 -23.95 -15.62 -8.81
CA LEU A 118 -23.92 -15.78 -7.34
C LEU A 118 -25.04 -16.71 -6.85
N GLY A 119 -26.12 -16.91 -7.62
CA GLY A 119 -27.19 -17.84 -7.31
C GLY A 119 -27.06 -19.20 -7.98
N ASP A 120 -25.93 -19.55 -8.61
CA ASP A 120 -25.71 -20.82 -9.29
C ASP A 120 -25.84 -22.01 -8.33
N GLY A 121 -26.45 -23.11 -8.81
CA GLY A 121 -26.55 -24.34 -8.03
C GLY A 121 -25.22 -24.98 -7.66
N ASP A 122 -24.17 -24.78 -8.49
CA ASP A 122 -22.82 -25.28 -8.22
C ASP A 122 -21.99 -24.22 -7.44
N TRP A 123 -21.55 -24.61 -6.24
CA TRP A 123 -20.79 -23.72 -5.37
C TRP A 123 -19.47 -23.21 -5.98
N THR A 124 -18.87 -23.97 -6.92
CA THR A 124 -17.63 -23.54 -7.57
C THR A 124 -17.86 -22.41 -8.57
N VAL A 125 -19.07 -22.33 -9.16
CA VAL A 125 -19.51 -21.20 -9.99
C VAL A 125 -19.71 -19.98 -9.11
N ARG A 126 -20.47 -20.12 -7.99
CA ARG A 126 -20.67 -19.04 -7.02
C ARG A 126 -19.34 -18.50 -6.49
N LEU A 127 -18.40 -19.39 -6.14
CA LEU A 127 -17.05 -19.04 -5.68
C LEU A 127 -16.31 -18.15 -6.69
N ASN A 128 -16.30 -18.57 -7.96
CA ASN A 128 -15.59 -17.82 -9.00
C ASN A 128 -16.30 -16.50 -9.35
N ALA A 129 -17.64 -16.49 -9.36
CA ALA A 129 -18.42 -15.26 -9.54
C ALA A 129 -18.13 -14.25 -8.43
N THR A 130 -18.13 -14.69 -7.18
CA THR A 130 -17.78 -13.89 -6.01
C THR A 130 -16.37 -13.31 -6.15
N SER A 131 -15.38 -14.15 -6.50
CA SER A 131 -13.99 -13.72 -6.70
C SER A 131 -13.82 -12.76 -7.88
N ALA A 132 -14.58 -12.98 -8.97
CA ALA A 132 -14.55 -12.10 -10.14
C ALA A 132 -15.06 -10.70 -9.81
N LEU A 133 -16.17 -10.59 -9.09
CA LEU A 133 -16.73 -9.32 -8.64
C LEU A 133 -15.74 -8.53 -7.76
N GLY A 134 -15.03 -9.23 -6.86
CA GLY A 134 -13.95 -8.63 -6.07
C GLY A 134 -12.80 -8.12 -6.93
N SER A 135 -12.38 -8.89 -7.94
CA SER A 135 -11.28 -8.52 -8.86
C SER A 135 -11.64 -7.33 -9.77
N ILE A 136 -12.91 -7.22 -10.16
CA ILE A 136 -13.45 -6.04 -10.88
C ILE A 136 -13.38 -4.79 -9.99
N GLY A 137 -13.56 -4.95 -8.68
CA GLY A 137 -13.39 -3.89 -7.70
C GLY A 137 -14.54 -2.87 -7.73
N GLY A 138 -14.23 -1.59 -7.61
CA GLY A 138 -15.22 -0.51 -7.47
C GLY A 138 -16.30 -0.48 -8.55
N SER A 139 -16.02 -0.93 -9.77
CA SER A 139 -17.01 -1.05 -10.85
C SER A 139 -18.10 -2.09 -10.54
N ALA A 140 -17.84 -3.05 -9.64
CA ALA A 140 -18.82 -4.02 -9.18
C ALA A 140 -19.71 -3.54 -8.02
N LYS A 141 -19.84 -2.22 -7.78
CA LYS A 141 -20.68 -1.64 -6.73
C LYS A 141 -22.11 -2.21 -6.71
N ALA A 142 -22.69 -2.46 -7.88
CA ALA A 142 -24.05 -3.02 -8.00
C ALA A 142 -24.18 -4.44 -7.39
N ALA A 143 -23.06 -5.17 -7.28
CA ALA A 143 -23.04 -6.51 -6.70
C ALA A 143 -22.97 -6.52 -5.17
N VAL A 144 -22.76 -5.37 -4.50
CA VAL A 144 -22.57 -5.32 -3.05
C VAL A 144 -23.72 -5.92 -2.26
N PRO A 145 -25.02 -5.67 -2.54
CA PRO A 145 -26.13 -6.33 -1.83
C PRO A 145 -26.07 -7.83 -1.94
N PHE A 146 -25.81 -8.36 -3.11
CA PHE A 146 -25.75 -9.82 -3.38
C PHE A 146 -24.52 -10.48 -2.75
N LEU A 147 -23.40 -9.74 -2.66
CA LEU A 147 -22.21 -10.20 -1.93
C LEU A 147 -22.44 -10.19 -0.41
N ILE A 148 -23.29 -9.29 0.11
CA ILE A 148 -23.72 -9.31 1.51
C ILE A 148 -24.48 -10.60 1.81
N ASP A 149 -25.39 -11.01 0.94
CA ASP A 149 -26.13 -12.27 1.09
C ASP A 149 -25.19 -13.49 0.97
N ALA A 150 -24.20 -13.44 0.08
CA ALA A 150 -23.20 -14.50 -0.09
C ALA A 150 -22.21 -14.64 1.10
N VAL A 151 -22.19 -13.70 2.05
CA VAL A 151 -21.44 -13.87 3.31
C VAL A 151 -21.97 -15.03 4.13
N ASP A 152 -23.27 -15.32 4.02
CA ASP A 152 -23.95 -16.41 4.72
C ASP A 152 -24.17 -17.63 3.81
N ASP A 153 -23.38 -17.81 2.71
CA ASP A 153 -23.45 -18.96 1.81
C ASP A 153 -23.20 -20.27 2.56
N VAL A 154 -23.95 -21.30 2.21
CA VAL A 154 -23.83 -22.65 2.79
C VAL A 154 -22.42 -23.25 2.60
N ASN A 155 -21.70 -22.84 1.56
CA ASN A 155 -20.31 -23.20 1.35
C ASN A 155 -19.40 -22.12 1.95
N TRP A 156 -18.60 -22.50 2.94
CA TRP A 156 -17.74 -21.57 3.67
C TRP A 156 -16.68 -20.88 2.77
N GLU A 157 -16.24 -21.52 1.68
CA GLU A 157 -15.29 -20.90 0.74
C GLU A 157 -15.92 -19.72 -0.01
N VAL A 158 -17.19 -19.85 -0.39
CA VAL A 158 -17.98 -18.77 -0.99
C VAL A 158 -18.12 -17.63 0.01
N SER A 159 -18.51 -17.94 1.26
CA SER A 159 -18.62 -16.96 2.35
C SER A 159 -17.30 -16.18 2.56
N VAL A 160 -16.17 -16.87 2.69
CA VAL A 160 -14.84 -16.25 2.82
C VAL A 160 -14.54 -15.32 1.66
N ASN A 161 -14.83 -15.76 0.42
CA ASN A 161 -14.57 -14.92 -0.76
C ASN A 161 -15.54 -13.74 -0.87
N ALA A 162 -16.79 -13.87 -0.44
CA ALA A 162 -17.73 -12.75 -0.37
C ALA A 162 -17.22 -11.64 0.55
N VAL A 163 -16.78 -12.00 1.76
CA VAL A 163 -16.16 -11.06 2.71
C VAL A 163 -14.94 -10.38 2.10
N LYS A 164 -14.04 -11.15 1.46
CA LYS A 164 -12.85 -10.63 0.79
C LYS A 164 -13.21 -9.67 -0.35
N SER A 165 -14.19 -10.05 -1.18
CA SER A 165 -14.61 -9.27 -2.36
C SER A 165 -15.24 -7.94 -1.99
N LEU A 166 -16.03 -7.89 -0.92
CA LEU A 166 -16.54 -6.65 -0.34
C LEU A 166 -15.40 -5.68 0.01
N GLY A 167 -14.31 -6.21 0.58
CA GLY A 167 -13.11 -5.42 0.88
C GLY A 167 -12.37 -4.94 -0.39
N GLN A 168 -12.32 -5.75 -1.43
CA GLN A 168 -11.69 -5.40 -2.71
C GLN A 168 -12.49 -4.34 -3.50
N ILE A 169 -13.82 -4.36 -3.39
CA ILE A 169 -14.70 -3.30 -3.91
C ILE A 169 -14.41 -1.98 -3.17
N GLY A 170 -14.01 -2.06 -1.91
CA GLY A 170 -13.53 -0.94 -1.13
C GLY A 170 -14.64 0.03 -0.69
N PRO A 171 -14.41 1.37 -0.73
CA PRO A 171 -15.36 2.36 -0.20
C PRO A 171 -16.77 2.26 -0.78
N ALA A 172 -16.90 1.75 -2.01
CA ALA A 172 -18.21 1.54 -2.65
C ALA A 172 -19.06 0.46 -1.94
N ALA A 173 -18.44 -0.39 -1.13
CA ALA A 173 -19.11 -1.42 -0.33
C ALA A 173 -19.46 -0.96 1.10
N SER A 174 -19.57 0.34 1.36
CA SER A 174 -19.84 0.87 2.72
C SER A 174 -21.10 0.33 3.38
N ILE A 175 -22.13 -0.04 2.62
CA ILE A 175 -23.34 -0.67 3.14
C ILE A 175 -23.11 -2.08 3.72
N ALA A 176 -21.96 -2.71 3.41
CA ALA A 176 -21.58 -4.01 3.96
C ALA A 176 -20.95 -3.93 5.36
N VAL A 177 -20.70 -2.73 5.90
CA VAL A 177 -20.06 -2.56 7.22
C VAL A 177 -20.78 -3.34 8.33
N PRO A 178 -22.12 -3.37 8.45
CA PRO A 178 -22.81 -4.14 9.49
C PRO A 178 -22.55 -5.65 9.37
N VAL A 179 -22.61 -6.23 8.19
CA VAL A 179 -22.37 -7.68 8.00
C VAL A 179 -20.90 -8.02 8.26
N LEU A 180 -19.97 -7.19 7.83
CA LEU A 180 -18.55 -7.36 8.11
C LEU A 180 -18.23 -7.22 9.60
N GLY A 181 -18.94 -6.33 10.32
CA GLY A 181 -18.87 -6.23 11.77
C GLY A 181 -19.30 -7.52 12.48
N ARG A 182 -20.35 -8.20 11.99
CA ARG A 182 -20.72 -9.54 12.46
C ARG A 182 -19.66 -10.58 12.12
N ALA A 183 -19.11 -10.52 10.90
CA ALA A 183 -18.07 -11.45 10.42
C ALA A 183 -16.78 -11.37 11.25
N LEU A 184 -16.46 -10.24 11.91
CA LEU A 184 -15.37 -10.14 12.89
C LEU A 184 -15.53 -11.10 14.08
N LYS A 185 -16.76 -11.52 14.39
CA LYS A 185 -17.09 -12.41 15.51
C LYS A 185 -17.24 -13.88 15.08
N SER A 186 -17.01 -14.20 13.81
CA SER A 186 -17.13 -15.56 13.28
C SER A 186 -16.20 -16.54 14.00
N GLU A 187 -16.65 -17.77 14.23
CA GLU A 187 -15.79 -18.86 14.72
C GLU A 187 -14.69 -19.21 13.71
N ASN A 188 -14.92 -19.00 12.43
CA ASN A 188 -13.93 -19.24 11.39
C ASN A 188 -12.89 -18.11 11.33
N GLU A 189 -11.62 -18.46 11.58
CA GLU A 189 -10.51 -17.49 11.59
C GLU A 189 -10.31 -16.79 10.23
N MET A 190 -10.51 -17.50 9.12
CA MET A 190 -10.39 -16.91 7.78
C MET A 190 -11.45 -15.83 7.54
N ILE A 191 -12.68 -16.06 7.99
CA ILE A 191 -13.77 -15.08 7.89
C ILE A 191 -13.40 -13.84 8.74
N ARG A 192 -12.97 -14.03 9.99
CA ARG A 192 -12.54 -12.91 10.85
C ARG A 192 -11.43 -12.08 10.22
N SER A 193 -10.39 -12.76 9.73
CA SER A 193 -9.23 -12.09 9.12
C SER A 193 -9.61 -11.30 7.86
N ASN A 194 -10.41 -11.92 6.98
CA ASN A 194 -10.89 -11.24 5.77
C ASN A 194 -11.84 -10.09 6.09
N ALA A 195 -12.70 -10.22 7.12
CA ALA A 195 -13.58 -9.13 7.57
C ALA A 195 -12.78 -7.91 8.05
N ALA A 196 -11.69 -8.14 8.78
CA ALA A 196 -10.77 -7.09 9.17
C ALA A 196 -10.14 -6.35 7.98
N MET A 197 -9.65 -7.13 7.02
CA MET A 197 -9.10 -6.56 5.79
C MET A 197 -10.16 -5.82 4.97
N ALA A 198 -11.37 -6.37 4.89
CA ALA A 198 -12.48 -5.75 4.18
C ALA A 198 -12.89 -4.40 4.81
N LEU A 199 -13.05 -4.36 6.14
CA LEU A 199 -13.35 -3.11 6.85
C LEU A 199 -12.24 -2.07 6.68
N SER A 200 -10.97 -2.51 6.68
CA SER A 200 -9.84 -1.62 6.36
C SER A 200 -9.90 -1.08 4.93
N GLY A 201 -10.26 -1.92 3.96
CA GLY A 201 -10.41 -1.54 2.55
C GLY A 201 -11.58 -0.58 2.29
N ILE A 202 -12.69 -0.75 3.01
CA ILE A 202 -13.81 0.18 3.01
C ILE A 202 -13.41 1.53 3.61
N GLY A 203 -12.53 1.53 4.60
CA GLY A 203 -11.92 2.73 5.15
C GLY A 203 -12.84 3.49 6.09
N LYS A 204 -13.02 4.79 5.88
CA LYS A 204 -13.68 5.69 6.84
C LYS A 204 -15.06 5.24 7.30
N ALA A 205 -15.87 4.66 6.43
CA ALA A 205 -17.22 4.21 6.77
C ALA A 205 -17.21 3.07 7.82
N ALA A 206 -16.12 2.30 7.90
CA ALA A 206 -15.98 1.20 8.84
C ALA A 206 -15.52 1.65 10.24
N ILE A 207 -15.03 2.88 10.41
CA ILE A 207 -14.43 3.34 11.67
C ILE A 207 -15.39 3.20 12.88
N PRO A 208 -16.67 3.60 12.82
CA PRO A 208 -17.57 3.44 13.97
C PRO A 208 -17.73 1.98 14.42
N ALA A 209 -17.86 1.05 13.46
CA ALA A 209 -17.96 -0.38 13.75
C ALA A 209 -16.66 -0.95 14.35
N LEU A 210 -15.50 -0.49 13.87
CA LEU A 210 -14.21 -0.88 14.41
C LEU A 210 -13.97 -0.32 15.81
N ILE A 211 -14.40 0.92 16.11
CA ILE A 211 -14.35 1.50 17.44
C ILE A 211 -15.19 0.66 18.40
N ALA A 212 -16.42 0.32 18.05
CA ALA A 212 -17.28 -0.53 18.86
C ALA A 212 -16.64 -1.92 19.12
N ALA A 213 -15.96 -2.48 18.14
CA ALA A 213 -15.28 -3.76 18.25
C ALA A 213 -14.01 -3.73 19.15
N LEU A 214 -13.45 -2.56 19.46
CA LEU A 214 -12.35 -2.44 20.42
C LEU A 214 -12.75 -2.82 21.85
N SER A 215 -14.04 -2.80 22.17
CA SER A 215 -14.58 -3.15 23.50
C SER A 215 -15.22 -4.55 23.53
N ASP A 216 -15.00 -5.39 22.50
CA ASP A 216 -15.57 -6.74 22.45
C ASP A 216 -14.98 -7.65 23.56
N THR A 217 -15.77 -8.57 24.07
CA THR A 217 -15.30 -9.54 25.09
C THR A 217 -14.20 -10.45 24.55
N ASN A 218 -14.25 -10.80 23.26
CA ASN A 218 -13.25 -11.63 22.59
C ASN A 218 -12.01 -10.81 22.22
N LYS A 219 -10.87 -11.14 22.81
CA LYS A 219 -9.58 -10.48 22.51
C LYS A 219 -9.18 -10.52 21.03
N ILE A 220 -9.59 -11.57 20.29
CA ILE A 220 -9.29 -11.68 18.86
C ILE A 220 -10.05 -10.59 18.09
N VAL A 221 -11.30 -10.33 18.43
CA VAL A 221 -12.11 -9.25 17.84
C VAL A 221 -11.49 -7.89 18.15
N ARG A 222 -11.11 -7.62 19.41
CA ARG A 222 -10.47 -6.37 19.81
C ARG A 222 -9.13 -6.15 19.06
N ARG A 223 -8.27 -7.18 19.02
CA ARG A 223 -7.01 -7.14 18.27
C ARG A 223 -7.24 -6.83 16.80
N THR A 224 -8.19 -7.55 16.19
CA THR A 224 -8.50 -7.43 14.77
C THR A 224 -9.04 -6.04 14.42
N ALA A 225 -9.89 -5.48 15.28
CA ALA A 225 -10.40 -4.11 15.15
C ALA A 225 -9.28 -3.07 15.25
N ALA A 226 -8.40 -3.17 16.24
CA ALA A 226 -7.26 -2.27 16.41
C ALA A 226 -6.28 -2.40 15.21
N PHE A 227 -6.01 -3.62 14.75
CA PHE A 227 -5.21 -3.87 13.55
C PHE A 227 -5.83 -3.24 12.30
N SER A 228 -7.15 -3.37 12.11
CA SER A 228 -7.86 -2.77 10.98
C SER A 228 -7.75 -1.25 10.99
N LEU A 229 -7.91 -0.62 12.16
CA LEU A 229 -7.74 0.83 12.33
C LEU A 229 -6.30 1.27 11.98
N SER A 230 -5.28 0.48 12.30
CA SER A 230 -3.89 0.78 11.96
C SER A 230 -3.64 0.87 10.44
N ARG A 231 -4.49 0.25 9.63
CA ARG A 231 -4.40 0.23 8.17
C ARG A 231 -5.14 1.38 7.49
N ILE A 232 -6.02 2.07 8.20
CA ILE A 232 -6.75 3.23 7.67
C ILE A 232 -5.84 4.47 7.75
N ASP A 233 -5.70 5.20 6.65
CA ASP A 233 -4.71 6.28 6.55
C ASP A 233 -5.04 7.52 7.38
N LYS A 234 -6.32 7.86 7.50
CA LYS A 234 -6.77 9.04 8.24
C LYS A 234 -7.84 8.63 9.24
N LEU A 235 -7.51 8.67 10.51
CA LEU A 235 -8.43 8.41 11.61
C LEU A 235 -8.96 9.74 12.17
N PRO A 236 -10.27 9.85 12.47
CA PRO A 236 -10.83 11.00 13.15
C PRO A 236 -10.44 11.02 14.64
N LYS A 237 -10.60 12.18 15.28
CA LYS A 237 -10.18 12.38 16.69
C LYS A 237 -10.85 11.44 17.68
N GLU A 238 -12.09 11.08 17.43
CA GLU A 238 -12.86 10.14 18.27
C GLU A 238 -12.18 8.77 18.36
N THR A 239 -11.55 8.35 17.26
CA THR A 239 -10.77 7.10 17.21
C THR A 239 -9.55 7.14 18.14
N LEU A 240 -8.94 8.32 18.33
CA LEU A 240 -7.77 8.47 19.19
C LEU A 240 -8.10 8.16 20.65
N LEU A 241 -9.26 8.57 21.13
CA LEU A 241 -9.70 8.28 22.50
C LEU A 241 -9.88 6.76 22.72
N ALA A 242 -10.58 6.09 21.80
CA ALA A 242 -10.79 4.65 21.85
C ALA A 242 -9.47 3.87 21.79
N LEU A 243 -8.57 4.23 20.87
CA LEU A 243 -7.25 3.61 20.77
C LEU A 243 -6.38 3.86 22.00
N THR A 244 -6.46 5.06 22.60
CA THR A 244 -5.71 5.38 23.82
C THR A 244 -6.15 4.51 24.98
N ALA A 245 -7.46 4.31 25.17
CA ALA A 245 -8.00 3.38 26.15
C ALA A 245 -7.54 1.92 25.88
N THR A 246 -7.46 1.53 24.61
CA THR A 246 -7.04 0.19 24.21
C THR A 246 -5.53 -0.08 24.46
N LEU A 247 -4.71 0.97 24.70
CA LEU A 247 -3.31 0.77 25.10
C LEU A 247 -3.14 0.06 26.46
N ASP A 248 -4.16 0.06 27.26
CA ASP A 248 -4.18 -0.57 28.58
C ASP A 248 -4.95 -1.92 28.58
N ASP A 249 -5.22 -2.50 27.39
CA ASP A 249 -5.87 -3.82 27.24
C ASP A 249 -5.06 -4.92 27.92
N ASN A 250 -5.75 -5.90 28.49
CA ASN A 250 -5.10 -7.05 29.15
C ASN A 250 -4.26 -7.90 28.17
N ASP A 251 -4.66 -7.98 26.91
CA ASP A 251 -3.96 -8.78 25.89
C ASP A 251 -2.88 -7.94 25.18
N VAL A 252 -1.63 -8.43 25.17
CA VAL A 252 -0.50 -7.73 24.58
C VAL A 252 -0.66 -7.48 23.07
N SER A 253 -1.28 -8.41 22.34
CA SER A 253 -1.48 -8.27 20.90
C SER A 253 -2.51 -7.18 20.55
N VAL A 254 -3.47 -6.97 21.45
CA VAL A 254 -4.42 -5.85 21.34
C VAL A 254 -3.70 -4.53 21.59
N ARG A 255 -2.93 -4.43 22.70
CA ARG A 255 -2.13 -3.22 22.99
C ARG A 255 -1.19 -2.84 21.84
N VAL A 256 -0.48 -3.82 21.26
CA VAL A 256 0.43 -3.62 20.13
C VAL A 256 -0.30 -3.09 18.90
N SER A 257 -1.47 -3.65 18.60
CA SER A 257 -2.27 -3.21 17.45
C SER A 257 -2.81 -1.79 17.64
N ALA A 258 -3.25 -1.45 18.85
CA ALA A 258 -3.68 -0.09 19.21
C ALA A 258 -2.52 0.91 19.17
N ALA A 259 -1.34 0.51 19.70
CA ALA A 259 -0.15 1.34 19.69
C ALA A 259 0.31 1.65 18.25
N ALA A 260 0.28 0.66 17.36
CA ALA A 260 0.60 0.83 15.95
C ALA A 260 -0.35 1.81 15.24
N ALA A 261 -1.66 1.71 15.53
CA ALA A 261 -2.66 2.61 14.98
C ALA A 261 -2.47 4.06 15.49
N LEU A 262 -2.29 4.21 16.80
CA LEU A 262 -2.20 5.52 17.46
C LEU A 262 -0.92 6.26 17.09
N ALA A 263 0.23 5.58 17.08
CA ALA A 263 1.51 6.17 16.75
C ALA A 263 1.59 6.76 15.33
N LYS A 264 0.76 6.24 14.41
CA LYS A 264 0.66 6.72 13.03
C LYS A 264 -0.03 8.08 12.95
N VAL A 265 -1.03 8.32 13.79
CA VAL A 265 -1.96 9.47 13.67
C VAL A 265 -1.80 10.51 14.77
N ASP A 266 -1.23 10.14 15.92
CA ASP A 266 -1.00 11.05 17.05
C ASP A 266 0.49 11.07 17.46
N PRO A 267 1.25 12.07 17.02
CA PRO A 267 2.65 12.24 17.44
C PRO A 267 2.83 12.39 18.94
N SER A 268 1.83 12.89 19.68
CA SER A 268 1.94 13.12 21.15
C SER A 268 1.97 11.81 21.92
N SER A 269 1.32 10.77 21.41
CA SER A 269 1.28 9.43 22.02
C SER A 269 2.53 8.58 21.74
N ARG A 270 3.43 9.02 20.86
CA ARG A 270 4.56 8.21 20.36
C ARG A 270 5.45 7.63 21.45
N LYS A 271 5.71 8.38 22.51
CA LYS A 271 6.53 7.89 23.63
C LYS A 271 5.93 6.64 24.27
N LYS A 272 4.62 6.68 24.61
CA LYS A 272 3.90 5.53 25.22
C LYS A 272 3.79 4.37 24.21
N THR A 273 3.43 4.66 22.97
CA THR A 273 3.25 3.64 21.94
C THR A 273 4.56 2.94 21.57
N MET A 274 5.68 3.67 21.46
CA MET A 274 7.00 3.07 21.22
C MET A 274 7.45 2.18 22.37
N LEU A 275 7.16 2.54 23.62
CA LEU A 275 7.46 1.69 24.78
C LEU A 275 6.73 0.35 24.67
N ILE A 276 5.41 0.36 24.45
CA ILE A 276 4.59 -0.86 24.29
C ILE A 276 5.13 -1.73 23.12
N LEU A 277 5.44 -1.11 21.98
CA LEU A 277 5.95 -1.84 20.82
C LEU A 277 7.35 -2.42 21.07
N THR A 278 8.21 -1.73 21.82
CA THR A 278 9.55 -2.21 22.15
C THR A 278 9.47 -3.39 23.14
N GLU A 279 8.64 -3.32 24.15
CA GLU A 279 8.39 -4.43 25.09
C GLU A 279 7.86 -5.66 24.36
N ALA A 280 6.98 -5.46 23.38
CA ALA A 280 6.38 -6.53 22.58
C ALA A 280 7.35 -7.28 21.66
N LEU A 281 8.57 -6.77 21.44
CA LEU A 281 9.62 -7.49 20.72
C LEU A 281 10.07 -8.77 21.47
N ASN A 282 9.81 -8.84 22.77
CA ASN A 282 10.09 -10.01 23.61
C ASN A 282 8.88 -10.95 23.76
N SER A 283 7.77 -10.71 23.07
CA SER A 283 6.59 -11.57 23.14
C SER A 283 6.87 -12.98 22.64
N LYS A 284 6.28 -14.00 23.27
CA LYS A 284 6.31 -15.38 22.79
C LYS A 284 5.52 -15.58 21.49
N ASP A 285 4.50 -14.75 21.26
CA ASP A 285 3.68 -14.78 20.05
C ASP A 285 4.42 -14.15 18.87
N GLU A 286 4.65 -14.94 17.82
CA GLU A 286 5.41 -14.54 16.62
C GLU A 286 4.74 -13.39 15.87
N PHE A 287 3.41 -13.43 15.75
CA PHE A 287 2.65 -12.35 15.10
C PHE A 287 2.85 -11.02 15.83
N THR A 288 2.71 -11.04 17.17
CA THR A 288 2.88 -9.84 18.01
C THR A 288 4.29 -9.25 17.86
N ARG A 289 5.35 -10.10 17.92
CA ARG A 289 6.74 -9.66 17.70
C ARG A 289 6.94 -9.05 16.31
N GLY A 290 6.50 -9.76 15.28
CA GLY A 290 6.63 -9.33 13.89
C GLY A 290 5.91 -8.00 13.62
N PHE A 291 4.70 -7.86 14.15
CA PHE A 291 3.89 -6.64 13.98
C PHE A 291 4.46 -5.47 14.77
N ALA A 292 4.98 -5.69 15.98
CA ALA A 292 5.68 -4.68 16.76
C ALA A 292 6.93 -4.15 16.02
N ASN A 293 7.77 -5.05 15.50
CA ASN A 293 8.96 -4.69 14.74
C ASN A 293 8.61 -3.89 13.47
N TYR A 294 7.63 -4.37 12.70
CA TYR A 294 7.13 -3.65 11.52
C TYR A 294 6.64 -2.25 11.88
N SER A 295 5.86 -2.13 12.97
CA SER A 295 5.29 -0.86 13.42
C SER A 295 6.36 0.13 13.88
N LEU A 296 7.36 -0.32 14.63
CA LEU A 296 8.52 0.50 15.04
C LEU A 296 9.31 1.02 13.84
N LYS A 297 9.54 0.17 12.82
CA LYS A 297 10.16 0.58 11.56
C LYS A 297 9.36 1.68 10.87
N LYS A 298 8.04 1.48 10.76
CA LYS A 298 7.14 2.47 10.13
C LYS A 298 7.08 3.80 10.87
N ILE A 299 7.07 3.79 12.20
CA ILE A 299 7.14 5.01 13.01
C ILE A 299 8.43 5.77 12.74
N ARG A 300 9.58 5.08 12.70
CA ARG A 300 10.88 5.71 12.39
C ARG A 300 10.91 6.33 10.99
N GLU A 301 10.34 5.64 9.99
CA GLU A 301 10.21 6.17 8.62
C GLU A 301 9.34 7.44 8.59
N LEU A 302 8.22 7.46 9.32
CA LEU A 302 7.33 8.62 9.41
C LEU A 302 8.02 9.81 10.12
N ASP A 303 8.78 9.54 11.19
CA ASP A 303 9.53 10.56 11.90
C ASP A 303 10.63 11.16 11.02
N ALA A 304 11.38 10.32 10.30
CA ALA A 304 12.40 10.78 9.36
C ALA A 304 11.79 11.67 8.26
N LEU A 305 10.65 11.27 7.68
CA LEU A 305 9.96 12.06 6.67
C LEU A 305 9.43 13.40 7.23
N ALA A 306 8.90 13.39 8.46
CA ALA A 306 8.42 14.61 9.13
C ALA A 306 9.59 15.59 9.39
N ILE A 307 10.73 15.07 9.85
CA ILE A 307 11.97 15.84 10.05
C ILE A 307 12.44 16.44 8.72
N GLU A 308 12.52 15.63 7.66
CA GLU A 308 12.93 16.09 6.32
C GLU A 308 12.03 17.21 5.79
N LYS A 309 10.70 17.05 5.89
CA LYS A 309 9.74 18.09 5.50
C LYS A 309 9.93 19.37 6.28
N LYS A 310 10.16 19.26 7.60
CA LYS A 310 10.39 20.42 8.47
C LYS A 310 11.71 21.12 8.12
N VAL A 311 12.79 20.38 7.88
CA VAL A 311 14.08 20.93 7.46
C VAL A 311 13.93 21.66 6.12
N LYS A 312 13.29 21.06 5.11
CA LYS A 312 13.01 21.71 3.81
C LYS A 312 12.24 23.02 3.97
N SER A 313 11.20 23.03 4.81
CA SER A 313 10.43 24.25 5.10
C SER A 313 11.28 25.33 5.78
N LEU A 314 12.16 24.95 6.69
CA LEU A 314 13.06 25.90 7.37
C LEU A 314 14.16 26.42 6.42
N ILE A 315 14.68 25.58 5.52
CA ILE A 315 15.62 26.01 4.47
C ILE A 315 15.01 27.13 3.62
N LEU A 316 13.75 27.00 3.21
CA LEU A 316 13.07 28.08 2.47
C LEU A 316 13.04 29.40 3.27
N GLN A 317 12.87 29.33 4.60
CA GLN A 317 12.87 30.51 5.47
C GLN A 317 14.28 31.12 5.66
N LEU A 318 15.35 30.34 5.50
CA LEU A 318 16.74 30.86 5.52
C LEU A 318 17.02 31.86 4.39
N HIS A 319 16.27 31.79 3.29
CA HIS A 319 16.40 32.69 2.13
C HIS A 319 15.43 33.88 2.18
N ASN A 320 14.74 34.11 3.32
CA ASN A 320 13.79 35.21 3.44
C ASN A 320 14.53 36.56 3.51
N LYS A 321 13.92 37.62 2.93
CA LYS A 321 14.45 39.00 2.98
C LYS A 321 14.51 39.52 4.41
N ASP A 322 13.56 39.19 5.28
CA ASP A 322 13.50 39.57 6.68
C ASP A 322 14.52 38.75 7.51
N ALA A 323 15.49 39.43 8.09
CA ALA A 323 16.50 38.84 8.98
C ALA A 323 15.87 38.13 10.21
N THR A 324 14.75 38.65 10.69
CA THR A 324 14.01 38.02 11.83
C THR A 324 13.49 36.64 11.48
N ILE A 325 12.99 36.47 10.26
CA ILE A 325 12.52 35.16 9.76
C ILE A 325 13.69 34.21 9.59
N ARG A 326 14.80 34.68 8.98
CA ARG A 326 16.03 33.87 8.86
C ARG A 326 16.52 33.42 10.22
N TYR A 327 16.59 34.32 11.20
CA TYR A 327 17.04 34.02 12.56
C TYR A 327 16.15 33.00 13.26
N LYS A 328 14.80 33.13 13.15
CA LYS A 328 13.84 32.15 13.69
C LYS A 328 14.07 30.76 13.08
N ALA A 329 14.32 30.69 11.79
CA ALA A 329 14.60 29.41 11.10
C ALA A 329 15.92 28.79 11.62
N ILE A 330 16.97 29.58 11.80
CA ILE A 330 18.25 29.12 12.36
C ILE A 330 18.07 28.56 13.76
N VAL A 331 17.33 29.26 14.64
CA VAL A 331 17.06 28.80 16.01
C VAL A 331 16.26 27.46 15.96
N ALA A 332 15.30 27.34 15.05
CA ALA A 332 14.52 26.10 14.90
C ALA A 332 15.41 24.93 14.42
N LEU A 333 16.30 25.16 13.44
CA LEU A 333 17.26 24.15 12.97
C LEU A 333 18.25 23.77 14.09
N GLY A 334 18.70 24.73 14.88
CA GLY A 334 19.58 24.47 16.03
C GLY A 334 18.93 23.58 17.10
N LYS A 335 17.63 23.71 17.33
CA LYS A 335 16.89 22.81 18.22
C LYS A 335 16.80 21.38 17.70
N MET A 336 16.92 21.19 16.39
CA MET A 336 16.90 19.86 15.75
C MET A 336 18.26 19.15 15.79
N GLY A 337 19.36 19.88 16.02
CA GLY A 337 20.72 19.32 16.10
C GLY A 337 21.10 18.56 14.82
N GLN A 338 21.67 17.37 14.96
CA GLN A 338 22.10 16.53 13.82
C GLN A 338 20.99 16.24 12.81
N ALA A 339 19.73 16.21 13.24
CA ALA A 339 18.58 16.00 12.35
C ALA A 339 18.42 17.14 11.31
N ALA A 340 19.08 18.29 11.52
CA ALA A 340 19.09 19.41 10.58
C ALA A 340 20.27 19.36 9.59
N SER A 341 21.02 18.26 9.50
CA SER A 341 22.19 18.13 8.61
C SER A 341 21.90 18.45 7.15
N GLY A 342 20.69 18.21 6.67
CA GLY A 342 20.25 18.59 5.32
C GLY A 342 20.25 20.11 5.06
N ALA A 343 20.31 20.96 6.10
CA ALA A 343 20.35 22.42 5.97
C ALA A 343 21.78 23.00 5.97
N VAL A 344 22.81 22.18 6.16
CA VAL A 344 24.20 22.64 6.36
C VAL A 344 24.68 23.55 5.23
N LYS A 345 24.46 23.18 3.97
CA LYS A 345 24.86 23.96 2.79
C LYS A 345 24.24 25.35 2.77
N ASP A 346 22.99 25.49 3.16
CA ASP A 346 22.30 26.77 3.18
C ASP A 346 22.67 27.59 4.42
N LEU A 347 22.91 26.95 5.55
CA LEU A 347 23.47 27.60 6.74
C LEU A 347 24.86 28.18 6.50
N ILE A 348 25.75 27.47 5.79
CA ILE A 348 27.11 27.96 5.48
C ILE A 348 27.06 29.32 4.77
N LYS A 349 26.10 29.51 3.84
CA LYS A 349 25.94 30.81 3.13
C LYS A 349 25.61 31.98 4.06
N LEU A 350 24.98 31.69 5.21
CA LEU A 350 24.55 32.68 6.19
C LEU A 350 25.61 33.00 7.25
N LEU A 351 26.80 32.40 7.21
CA LEU A 351 27.95 32.83 8.06
C LEU A 351 28.38 34.26 7.79
N GLY A 352 28.21 34.76 6.55
CA GLY A 352 28.44 36.12 6.12
C GLY A 352 27.20 37.02 6.08
N ASP A 353 26.10 36.65 6.75
CA ASP A 353 24.89 37.48 6.74
C ASP A 353 25.10 38.83 7.37
N SER A 354 24.51 39.87 6.78
CA SER A 354 24.61 41.26 7.23
C SER A 354 24.02 41.49 8.64
N ASP A 355 23.02 40.70 9.05
CA ASP A 355 22.50 40.74 10.41
C ASP A 355 23.35 39.85 11.34
N LYS A 356 23.99 40.51 12.33
CA LYS A 356 24.87 39.84 13.29
C LYS A 356 24.18 38.68 14.08
N ARG A 357 22.88 38.77 14.33
CA ARG A 357 22.13 37.72 15.02
C ARG A 357 22.04 36.45 14.12
N VAL A 358 21.87 36.67 12.81
CA VAL A 358 21.79 35.60 11.81
C VAL A 358 23.15 34.94 11.67
N SER A 359 24.24 35.71 11.45
CA SER A 359 25.57 35.14 11.26
C SER A 359 26.10 34.41 12.51
N SER A 360 25.95 35.01 13.70
CA SER A 360 26.37 34.38 14.97
C SER A 360 25.50 33.17 15.34
N GLY A 361 24.19 33.26 15.11
CA GLY A 361 23.27 32.14 15.30
C GLY A 361 23.60 30.96 14.38
N THR A 362 23.93 31.26 13.12
CA THR A 362 24.35 30.24 12.13
C THR A 362 25.61 29.51 12.59
N PHE A 363 26.61 30.23 13.06
CA PHE A 363 27.84 29.65 13.59
C PHE A 363 27.55 28.68 14.76
N ALA A 364 26.71 29.10 15.71
CA ALA A 364 26.35 28.29 16.86
C ALA A 364 25.60 27.01 16.44
N VAL A 365 24.71 27.12 15.44
CA VAL A 365 23.92 25.99 14.93
C VAL A 365 24.77 24.98 14.16
N LEU A 366 25.70 25.46 13.32
CA LEU A 366 26.64 24.56 12.61
C LEU A 366 27.50 23.76 13.60
N LYS A 367 27.98 24.38 14.70
CA LYS A 367 28.66 23.65 15.77
C LYS A 367 27.79 22.59 16.42
N ARG A 368 26.49 22.83 16.56
CA ARG A 368 25.56 21.91 17.20
C ARG A 368 25.13 20.77 16.28
N ILE A 369 25.08 21.00 14.97
CA ILE A 369 24.79 19.95 13.97
C ILE A 369 25.94 18.95 13.92
N ASP A 370 27.17 19.39 14.06
CA ASP A 370 28.38 18.58 14.19
C ASP A 370 28.56 17.52 13.09
N SER A 371 28.14 17.86 11.87
CA SER A 371 28.42 17.02 10.70
C SER A 371 29.81 17.34 10.14
N PRO A 372 30.46 16.41 9.41
CA PRO A 372 31.78 16.66 8.83
C PRO A 372 31.85 17.97 8.01
N GLU A 373 30.82 18.26 7.25
CA GLU A 373 30.68 19.45 6.42
C GLU A 373 30.53 20.73 7.31
N ALA A 374 29.72 20.64 8.38
CA ALA A 374 29.50 21.72 9.31
C ALA A 374 30.80 22.06 10.09
N VAL A 375 31.52 21.05 10.58
CA VAL A 375 32.79 21.18 11.26
C VAL A 375 33.84 21.88 10.38
N LYS A 376 33.95 21.45 9.11
CA LYS A 376 34.84 22.06 8.12
C LYS A 376 34.51 23.53 7.92
N ALA A 377 33.24 23.88 7.78
CA ALA A 377 32.79 25.25 7.59
C ALA A 377 33.08 26.14 8.81
N VAL A 378 32.85 25.63 10.03
CA VAL A 378 33.14 26.30 11.28
C VAL A 378 34.65 26.61 11.42
N ASN A 379 35.51 25.64 11.13
CA ASN A 379 36.96 25.81 11.21
C ASN A 379 37.44 26.86 10.20
N HIS A 380 36.98 26.77 8.94
CA HIS A 380 37.33 27.77 7.92
C HIS A 380 36.86 29.18 8.30
N TYR A 381 35.68 29.33 8.88
CA TYR A 381 35.17 30.62 9.36
C TYR A 381 36.04 31.20 10.49
N LEU A 382 36.52 30.35 11.41
CA LEU A 382 37.41 30.78 12.51
C LEU A 382 38.80 31.18 12.01
N GLU A 383 39.35 30.46 11.02
CA GLU A 383 40.66 30.77 10.41
C GLU A 383 40.63 32.12 9.70
N ASN A 384 39.56 32.42 8.96
CA ASN A 384 39.42 33.69 8.25
C ASN A 384 39.25 34.90 9.21
N ARG A 385 38.73 34.69 10.42
CA ARG A 385 38.63 35.74 11.45
C ARG A 385 39.93 36.00 12.21
N LYS A 386 40.92 35.12 12.09
CA LYS A 386 42.23 35.27 12.73
C LYS A 386 43.27 35.96 11.85
N LYS A 387 42.99 36.16 10.55
CA LYS A 387 43.88 36.91 9.65
C LYS A 387 43.69 38.38 9.96
N PRO A 388 44.75 39.10 10.42
CA PRO A 388 44.68 40.55 10.52
C PRO A 388 44.57 41.13 9.11
N ASP A 389 43.83 42.24 8.97
CA ASP A 389 43.71 43.05 7.75
C ASP A 389 45.07 43.57 7.31
#